data_81a71842326413ca21703e1103f65a08
#
_entry.id   81a71842326413ca21703e1103f65a08
#
_cell.length_a   1.000
_cell.length_b   1.000
_cell.length_c   1.000
_cell.angle_alpha   90.00
_cell.angle_beta   90.00
_cell.angle_gamma   90.00
#
_symmetry.space_group_name_H-M   'P 1'
#
loop_
_entity.id
_entity.type
_entity.pdbx_description
1 polymer ?
#
loop_
_entity_poly.entity_id
_entity_poly.type
_entity_poly.pdbx_seq_one_letter_code
_entity_poly.pdbx_strand_id
1 'polypeptide(L)'
;MLTNKGKYGLKALLHLANHEGDGSVSISDIAESNNIPKKFLDAILLELKNAGLLYSKKGKGGGYWLAKPADKIMLSSVIRVLDGPLAPIACASRTAYRPCADCEDVAACEIRALMQEVRDAMAKVLDTTCLADLRSRSGAAKAVLLYDI
;
A
#
# COMPACT_ATOMS: atom_id res chain seq x y z
N MET A 1 1.82 -5.22 -10.32
CA MET A 1 1.80 -6.20 -9.20
C MET A 1 2.40 -5.54 -7.97
N LEU A 2 1.94 -5.91 -6.78
CA LEU A 2 2.43 -5.35 -5.53
C LEU A 2 3.90 -5.74 -5.29
N THR A 3 4.79 -4.76 -5.16
CA THR A 3 6.21 -4.98 -4.86
C THR A 3 6.43 -5.24 -3.37
N ASN A 4 7.64 -5.68 -2.99
CA ASN A 4 8.02 -5.76 -1.58
C ASN A 4 7.96 -4.39 -0.89
N LYS A 5 8.29 -3.32 -1.60
CA LYS A 5 8.17 -1.94 -1.11
C LYS A 5 6.72 -1.61 -0.73
N GLY A 6 5.77 -1.86 -1.64
CA GLY A 6 4.34 -1.67 -1.38
C GLY A 6 3.84 -2.54 -0.23
N LYS A 7 4.23 -3.81 -0.20
CA LYS A 7 3.88 -4.73 0.89
C LYS A 7 4.41 -4.25 2.25
N TYR A 8 5.67 -3.83 2.31
CA TYR A 8 6.27 -3.30 3.54
C TYR A 8 5.59 -2.01 4.00
N GLY A 9 5.26 -1.13 3.06
CA GLY A 9 4.52 0.10 3.36
C GLY A 9 3.14 -0.18 3.97
N LEU A 10 2.39 -1.14 3.41
CA LEU A 10 1.10 -1.55 3.95
C LEU A 10 1.24 -2.19 5.35
N LYS A 11 2.27 -3.02 5.57
CA LYS A 11 2.56 -3.59 6.90
C LYS A 11 2.87 -2.50 7.92
N ALA A 12 3.70 -1.53 7.56
CA ALA A 12 4.05 -0.42 8.44
C ALA A 12 2.84 0.45 8.79
N LEU A 13 2.01 0.79 7.80
CA LEU A 13 0.78 1.56 8.03
C LEU A 13 -0.22 0.80 8.89
N LEU A 14 -0.38 -0.50 8.68
CA LEU A 14 -1.25 -1.33 9.50
C LEU A 14 -0.76 -1.39 10.95
N HIS A 15 0.56 -1.48 11.17
CA HIS A 15 1.16 -1.40 12.50
C HIS A 15 0.83 -0.07 13.18
N LEU A 16 0.99 1.05 12.46
CA LEU A 16 0.65 2.37 12.97
C LEU A 16 -0.86 2.54 13.23
N ALA A 17 -1.70 1.94 12.40
CA ALA A 17 -3.15 1.94 12.61
C ALA A 17 -3.55 1.18 13.90
N ASN A 18 -2.85 0.11 14.23
CA ASN A 18 -3.06 -0.63 15.47
C ASN A 18 -2.60 0.15 16.71
N HIS A 19 -1.75 1.17 16.54
CA HIS A 19 -1.26 2.05 17.59
C HIS A 19 -1.83 3.47 17.47
N GLU A 20 -2.93 3.62 16.76
CA GLU A 20 -3.61 4.91 16.59
C GLU A 20 -4.04 5.46 17.96
N GLY A 21 -3.61 6.70 18.26
CA GLY A 21 -3.84 7.33 19.57
C GLY A 21 -2.75 7.09 20.60
N ASP A 22 -1.80 6.20 20.38
CA ASP A 22 -0.72 5.89 21.34
C ASP A 22 0.50 6.82 21.21
N GLY A 23 0.44 7.83 20.33
CA GLY A 23 1.56 8.72 20.03
C GLY A 23 2.46 8.19 18.93
N SER A 24 3.74 8.61 18.93
CA SER A 24 4.70 8.20 17.93
C SER A 24 5.22 6.77 18.17
N VAL A 25 5.41 6.02 17.09
CA VAL A 25 6.00 4.68 17.11
C VAL A 25 7.38 4.74 16.47
N SER A 26 8.41 4.22 17.15
CA SER A 26 9.77 4.24 16.63
C SER A 26 9.91 3.37 15.38
N ILE A 27 10.81 3.75 14.49
CA ILE A 27 11.11 2.95 13.30
C ILE A 27 11.62 1.56 13.65
N SER A 28 12.37 1.43 14.73
CA SER A 28 12.87 0.13 15.21
C SER A 28 11.72 -0.80 15.61
N ASP A 29 10.72 -0.29 16.34
CA ASP A 29 9.55 -1.07 16.72
C ASP A 29 8.74 -1.53 15.52
N ILE A 30 8.55 -0.66 14.52
CA ILE A 30 7.85 -1.02 13.28
C ILE A 30 8.63 -2.11 12.53
N ALA A 31 9.95 -1.94 12.40
CA ALA A 31 10.82 -2.86 11.68
C ALA A 31 10.83 -4.26 12.33
N GLU A 32 11.06 -4.32 13.64
CA GLU A 32 11.14 -5.56 14.40
C GLU A 32 9.80 -6.31 14.43
N SER A 33 8.72 -5.61 14.75
CA SER A 33 7.38 -6.21 14.84
C SER A 33 6.87 -6.77 13.50
N ASN A 34 7.36 -6.26 12.39
CA ASN A 34 6.89 -6.64 11.05
C ASN A 34 7.94 -7.40 10.23
N ASN A 35 9.11 -7.66 10.81
CA ASN A 35 10.24 -8.29 10.13
C ASN A 35 10.60 -7.59 8.81
N ILE A 36 10.76 -6.26 8.90
CA ILE A 36 11.14 -5.41 7.76
C ILE A 36 12.56 -4.90 8.00
N PRO A 37 13.48 -5.02 7.03
CA PRO A 37 14.82 -4.44 7.16
C PRO A 37 14.72 -2.92 7.37
N LYS A 38 15.30 -2.41 8.46
CA LYS A 38 15.18 -1.00 8.86
C LYS A 38 15.59 -0.03 7.76
N LYS A 39 16.64 -0.35 7.01
CA LYS A 39 17.12 0.49 5.92
C LYS A 39 16.08 0.70 4.82
N PHE A 40 15.32 -0.34 4.46
CA PHE A 40 14.23 -0.22 3.50
C PHE A 40 13.05 0.54 4.09
N LEU A 41 12.77 0.32 5.37
CA LEU A 41 11.67 0.99 6.05
C LEU A 41 11.88 2.51 6.14
N ASP A 42 13.12 2.97 6.37
CA ASP A 42 13.46 4.40 6.39
C ASP A 42 12.98 5.12 5.12
N ALA A 43 13.33 4.57 3.95
CA ALA A 43 12.95 5.15 2.66
C ALA A 43 11.42 5.12 2.44
N ILE A 44 10.78 4.01 2.80
CA ILE A 44 9.32 3.84 2.66
C ILE A 44 8.56 4.84 3.53
N LEU A 45 8.94 4.97 4.79
CA LEU A 45 8.29 5.90 5.72
C LEU A 45 8.48 7.36 5.28
N LEU A 46 9.65 7.69 4.73
CA LEU A 46 9.90 9.02 4.18
C LEU A 46 8.99 9.32 2.99
N GLU A 47 8.81 8.39 2.08
CA GLU A 47 7.90 8.56 0.94
C GLU A 47 6.44 8.74 1.40
N LEU A 48 5.99 7.93 2.35
CA LEU A 48 4.64 8.04 2.91
C LEU A 48 4.44 9.36 3.65
N LYS A 49 5.45 9.85 4.37
CA LYS A 49 5.42 11.16 5.00
C LYS A 49 5.34 12.29 3.97
N ASN A 50 6.16 12.24 2.93
CA ASN A 50 6.16 13.24 1.86
C ASN A 50 4.82 13.27 1.08
N ALA A 51 4.13 12.14 1.03
CA ALA A 51 2.79 12.04 0.44
C ALA A 51 1.67 12.49 1.39
N GLY A 52 1.99 12.92 2.61
CA GLY A 52 1.00 13.40 3.58
C GLY A 52 0.24 12.32 4.32
N LEU A 53 0.72 11.06 4.29
CA LEU A 53 0.08 9.93 4.98
C LEU A 53 0.62 9.72 6.39
N LEU A 54 1.81 10.21 6.68
CA LEU A 54 2.46 10.11 7.98
C LEU A 54 2.99 11.44 8.47
N TYR A 55 3.01 11.60 9.79
CA TYR A 55 3.82 12.59 10.49
C TYR A 55 5.00 11.90 11.17
N SER A 56 6.04 12.66 11.46
CA SER A 56 7.20 12.19 12.18
C SER A 56 7.72 13.22 13.18
N LYS A 57 8.37 12.74 14.21
CA LYS A 57 9.08 13.54 15.21
C LYS A 57 10.49 12.97 15.38
N LYS A 58 11.50 13.83 15.34
CA LYS A 58 12.89 13.45 15.58
C LYS A 58 13.22 13.44 17.08
N GLY A 59 14.29 12.74 17.43
CA GLY A 59 14.88 12.74 18.77
C GLY A 59 14.34 11.65 19.68
N LYS A 60 14.63 11.77 20.95
CA LYS A 60 14.20 10.83 21.99
C LYS A 60 12.68 10.83 22.11
N GLY A 61 12.07 9.64 22.07
CA GLY A 61 10.62 9.51 22.03
C GLY A 61 9.99 9.84 20.67
N GLY A 62 10.82 10.05 19.65
CA GLY A 62 10.38 10.29 18.29
C GLY A 62 9.94 9.04 17.55
N GLY A 63 9.40 9.22 16.38
CA GLY A 63 8.92 8.16 15.53
C GLY A 63 7.89 8.66 14.53
N TYR A 64 6.99 7.77 14.12
CA TYR A 64 5.98 8.03 13.12
C TYR A 64 4.58 7.77 13.66
N TRP A 65 3.58 8.46 13.10
CA TRP A 65 2.17 8.21 13.33
C TRP A 65 1.35 8.61 12.10
N LEU A 66 0.11 8.14 12.02
CA LEU A 66 -0.77 8.44 10.90
C LEU A 66 -1.12 9.93 10.87
N ALA A 67 -1.00 10.56 9.70
CA ALA A 67 -1.39 11.97 9.49
C ALA A 67 -2.91 12.13 9.33
N LYS A 68 -3.62 11.03 9.03
CA LYS A 68 -5.06 10.97 8.87
C LYS A 68 -5.60 9.77 9.64
N PRO A 69 -6.89 9.76 10.04
CA PRO A 69 -7.51 8.57 10.59
C PRO A 69 -7.40 7.38 9.63
N ALA A 70 -7.27 6.16 10.17
CA ALA A 70 -7.11 4.95 9.36
C ALA A 70 -8.26 4.73 8.36
N ASP A 71 -9.47 5.18 8.68
CA ASP A 71 -10.64 5.10 7.79
C ASP A 71 -10.61 6.10 6.62
N LYS A 72 -9.66 7.05 6.63
CA LYS A 72 -9.45 8.04 5.57
C LYS A 72 -8.22 7.74 4.68
N ILE A 73 -7.50 6.66 4.95
CA ILE A 73 -6.35 6.24 4.16
C ILE A 73 -6.77 5.08 3.27
N MET A 74 -6.96 5.35 1.98
CA MET A 74 -7.33 4.31 1.00
C MET A 74 -6.11 3.53 0.57
N LEU A 75 -6.23 2.22 0.45
CA LEU A 75 -5.11 1.35 0.08
C LEU A 75 -4.57 1.65 -1.31
N SER A 76 -5.44 2.07 -2.24
CA SER A 76 -5.02 2.49 -3.58
C SER A 76 -4.07 3.68 -3.55
N SER A 77 -4.29 4.67 -2.68
CA SER A 77 -3.40 5.83 -2.56
C SER A 77 -2.01 5.43 -2.05
N VAL A 78 -1.95 4.51 -1.10
CA VAL A 78 -0.68 3.98 -0.58
C VAL A 78 0.11 3.27 -1.68
N ILE A 79 -0.55 2.39 -2.42
CA ILE A 79 0.08 1.61 -3.50
C ILE A 79 0.56 2.53 -4.63
N ARG A 80 -0.25 3.54 -5.00
CA ARG A 80 0.17 4.53 -6.02
C ARG A 80 1.39 5.34 -5.60
N VAL A 81 1.53 5.66 -4.32
CA VAL A 81 2.70 6.37 -3.79
C VAL A 81 3.94 5.49 -3.87
N LEU A 82 3.85 4.23 -3.44
CA LEU A 82 5.01 3.34 -3.30
C LEU A 82 5.37 2.58 -4.57
N ASP A 83 4.37 2.09 -5.30
CA ASP A 83 4.56 1.20 -6.46
C ASP A 83 4.19 1.86 -7.80
N GLY A 84 3.56 3.04 -7.75
CA GLY A 84 3.11 3.73 -8.95
C GLY A 84 1.71 3.32 -9.40
N PRO A 85 1.38 3.51 -10.71
CA PRO A 85 0.03 3.31 -11.23
C PRO A 85 -0.50 1.88 -11.00
N LEU A 86 -1.83 1.80 -10.72
CA LEU A 86 -2.53 0.53 -10.62
C LEU A 86 -2.82 -0.02 -12.02
N ALA A 87 -1.84 -0.62 -12.65
CA ALA A 87 -2.01 -1.24 -13.95
C ALA A 87 -1.07 -2.45 -14.09
N PRO A 88 -1.56 -3.58 -14.60
CA PRO A 88 -0.72 -4.76 -14.80
C PRO A 88 0.36 -4.55 -15.88
N ILE A 89 0.05 -3.73 -16.89
CA ILE A 89 0.96 -3.34 -17.98
C ILE A 89 0.78 -1.85 -18.28
N ALA A 90 1.81 -1.21 -18.80
CA ALA A 90 1.84 0.24 -19.01
C ALA A 90 0.79 0.74 -20.00
N CYS A 91 0.47 -0.02 -21.04
CA CYS A 91 -0.55 0.35 -22.02
C CYS A 91 -2.00 0.21 -21.51
N ALA A 92 -2.20 -0.41 -20.35
CA ALA A 92 -3.50 -0.46 -19.68
C ALA A 92 -3.66 0.62 -18.59
N SER A 93 -2.60 1.39 -18.30
CA SER A 93 -2.65 2.45 -17.29
C SER A 93 -3.53 3.61 -17.74
N ARG A 94 -4.32 4.17 -16.81
CA ARG A 94 -5.11 5.40 -17.04
C ARG A 94 -4.31 6.66 -16.82
N THR A 95 -3.36 6.62 -15.87
CA THR A 95 -2.63 7.83 -15.42
C THR A 95 -1.22 7.91 -15.95
N ALA A 96 -0.62 6.80 -16.36
CA ALA A 96 0.74 6.70 -16.84
C ALA A 96 0.83 5.79 -18.08
N TYR A 97 -0.06 6.02 -19.04
CA TYR A 97 -0.09 5.25 -20.27
C TYR A 97 1.24 5.34 -21.03
N ARG A 98 1.74 4.19 -21.44
CA ARG A 98 2.85 4.06 -22.40
C ARG A 98 2.53 2.94 -23.39
N PRO A 99 2.75 3.19 -24.71
CA PRO A 99 2.49 2.17 -25.72
C PRO A 99 3.50 1.02 -25.60
N CYS A 100 3.09 -0.17 -26.02
CA CYS A 100 4.02 -1.27 -26.25
C CYS A 100 4.95 -0.95 -27.43
N ALA A 101 6.22 -1.31 -27.30
CA ALA A 101 7.20 -1.10 -28.37
C ALA A 101 6.98 -2.02 -29.58
N ASP A 102 6.32 -3.16 -29.35
CA ASP A 102 6.09 -4.22 -30.33
C ASP A 102 4.61 -4.33 -30.77
N CYS A 103 3.80 -3.34 -30.47
CA CYS A 103 2.35 -3.35 -30.76
C CYS A 103 2.05 -2.55 -32.04
N GLU A 104 1.52 -3.22 -33.06
CA GLU A 104 1.12 -2.58 -34.32
C GLU A 104 -0.23 -1.86 -34.20
N ASP A 105 -1.19 -2.46 -33.49
CA ASP A 105 -2.53 -1.89 -33.26
C ASP A 105 -2.93 -2.05 -31.79
N VAL A 106 -2.86 -0.95 -31.05
CA VAL A 106 -3.21 -0.89 -29.63
C VAL A 106 -4.70 -1.13 -29.41
N ALA A 107 -5.55 -0.70 -30.32
CA ALA A 107 -7.00 -0.84 -30.19
C ALA A 107 -7.48 -2.29 -30.37
N ALA A 108 -6.78 -3.07 -31.19
CA ALA A 108 -7.11 -4.47 -31.50
C ALA A 108 -6.41 -5.49 -30.60
N CYS A 109 -5.69 -5.06 -29.57
CA CYS A 109 -4.92 -5.96 -28.70
C CYS A 109 -5.82 -6.59 -27.63
N GLU A 110 -6.07 -7.89 -27.74
CA GLU A 110 -6.88 -8.66 -26.79
C GLU A 110 -6.23 -8.73 -25.38
N ILE A 111 -4.89 -8.78 -25.32
CA ILE A 111 -4.15 -8.79 -24.05
C ILE A 111 -4.37 -7.46 -23.31
N ARG A 112 -4.28 -6.34 -24.02
CA ARG A 112 -4.56 -5.02 -23.44
C ARG A 112 -5.99 -4.93 -22.93
N ALA A 113 -6.97 -5.39 -23.68
CA ALA A 113 -8.36 -5.40 -23.28
C ALA A 113 -8.57 -6.18 -21.98
N LEU A 114 -8.00 -7.39 -21.87
CA LEU A 114 -8.03 -8.18 -20.64
C LEU A 114 -7.33 -7.48 -19.48
N MET A 115 -6.17 -6.89 -19.70
CA MET A 115 -5.41 -6.20 -18.66
C MET A 115 -6.10 -4.91 -18.19
N GLN A 116 -6.92 -4.27 -19.02
CA GLN A 116 -7.79 -3.18 -18.61
C GLN A 116 -8.89 -3.64 -17.64
N GLU A 117 -9.49 -4.80 -17.87
CA GLU A 117 -10.45 -5.39 -16.94
C GLU A 117 -9.82 -5.74 -15.60
N VAL A 118 -8.61 -6.33 -15.60
CA VAL A 118 -7.84 -6.61 -14.38
C VAL A 118 -7.52 -5.32 -13.63
N ARG A 119 -7.06 -4.28 -14.33
CA ARG A 119 -6.82 -2.96 -13.74
C ARG A 119 -8.06 -2.42 -13.05
N ASP A 120 -9.21 -2.45 -13.72
CA ASP A 120 -10.47 -1.93 -13.18
C ASP A 120 -10.95 -2.72 -11.97
N ALA A 121 -10.77 -4.05 -11.97
CA ALA A 121 -11.08 -4.90 -10.82
C ALA A 121 -10.17 -4.59 -9.61
N MET A 122 -8.87 -4.41 -9.84
CA MET A 122 -7.93 -4.01 -8.78
C MET A 122 -8.30 -2.63 -8.22
N ALA A 123 -8.54 -1.65 -9.07
CA ALA A 123 -8.93 -0.31 -8.66
C ALA A 123 -10.23 -0.32 -7.85
N LYS A 124 -11.22 -1.08 -8.26
CA LYS A 124 -12.50 -1.20 -7.56
C LYS A 124 -12.30 -1.71 -6.13
N VAL A 125 -11.45 -2.70 -5.92
CA VAL A 125 -11.16 -3.22 -4.57
C VAL A 125 -10.35 -2.22 -3.75
N LEU A 126 -9.27 -1.69 -4.32
CA LEU A 126 -8.30 -0.87 -3.59
C LEU A 126 -8.80 0.57 -3.33
N ASP A 127 -9.61 1.12 -4.22
CA ASP A 127 -10.20 2.46 -4.06
C ASP A 127 -11.36 2.47 -3.04
N THR A 128 -11.92 1.30 -2.70
CA THR A 128 -13.02 1.17 -1.74
C THR A 128 -12.60 0.54 -0.41
N THR A 129 -11.34 0.16 -0.26
CA THR A 129 -10.81 -0.43 0.97
C THR A 129 -9.88 0.56 1.66
N CYS A 130 -10.18 0.93 2.89
CA CYS A 130 -9.32 1.79 3.71
C CYS A 130 -8.43 0.98 4.66
N LEU A 131 -7.49 1.65 5.30
CA LEU A 131 -6.57 1.04 6.26
C LEU A 131 -7.31 0.45 7.48
N ALA A 132 -8.40 1.08 7.91
CA ALA A 132 -9.25 0.55 8.99
C ALA A 132 -9.92 -0.78 8.60
N ASP A 133 -10.36 -0.92 7.34
CA ASP A 133 -10.90 -2.18 6.83
C ASP A 133 -9.86 -3.29 6.84
N LEU A 134 -8.62 -2.97 6.45
CA LEU A 134 -7.51 -3.92 6.48
C LEU A 134 -7.20 -4.38 7.92
N ARG A 135 -7.23 -3.47 8.87
CA ARG A 135 -7.09 -3.77 10.31
C ARG A 135 -8.14 -4.77 10.78
N SER A 136 -9.39 -4.59 10.38
CA SER A 136 -10.50 -5.47 10.73
C SER A 136 -10.33 -6.89 10.15
N ARG A 137 -9.75 -7.02 8.96
CA ARG A 137 -9.50 -8.31 8.31
C ARG A 137 -8.47 -9.17 9.05
N SER A 138 -7.56 -8.57 9.81
CA SER A 138 -6.53 -9.34 10.53
C SER A 138 -7.13 -10.25 11.62
N GLY A 139 -8.22 -9.83 12.25
CA GLY A 139 -8.98 -10.67 13.19
C GLY A 139 -9.70 -11.83 12.51
N ALA A 140 -10.35 -11.56 11.36
CA ALA A 140 -11.07 -12.57 10.58
C ALA A 140 -10.13 -13.62 9.97
N ALA A 141 -8.95 -13.23 9.47
CA ALA A 141 -7.96 -14.14 8.92
C ALA A 141 -7.43 -15.15 9.98
N LYS A 142 -7.21 -14.70 11.20
CA LYS A 142 -6.83 -15.58 12.32
C LYS A 142 -7.92 -16.60 12.67
N ALA A 143 -9.17 -16.19 12.62
CA ALA A 143 -10.31 -17.08 12.90
C ALA A 143 -10.43 -18.18 11.84
N VAL A 144 -10.28 -17.86 10.54
CA VAL A 144 -10.33 -18.83 9.43
C VAL A 144 -9.22 -19.89 9.57
N LEU A 145 -7.98 -19.47 9.86
CA LEU A 145 -6.85 -20.39 10.03
C LEU A 145 -7.04 -21.37 11.20
N LEU A 146 -7.82 -21.00 12.21
CA LEU A 146 -8.11 -21.88 13.35
C LEU A 146 -9.14 -22.97 13.00
N TYR A 147 -9.96 -22.77 11.97
CA TYR A 147 -10.97 -23.74 11.51
C TYR A 147 -10.44 -24.66 10.41
N ASP A 148 -9.38 -24.30 9.70
CA ASP A 148 -8.78 -25.09 8.63
C ASP A 148 -7.66 -26.04 9.11
N ILE A 149 -7.41 -26.07 10.40
CA ILE A 149 -6.48 -27.00 11.06
C ILE A 149 -7.28 -28.06 11.83
#